data_d788004d30a656854ea0ca077fd836e1
#
_entry.id   d788004d30a656854ea0ca077fd836e1
#
_cell.length_a   1.000
_cell.length_b   1.000
_cell.length_c   1.000
_cell.angle_alpha   90.00
_cell.angle_beta   90.00
_cell.angle_gamma   90.00
#
_symmetry.space_group_name_H-M   'P 1'
#
loop_
_entity.id
_entity.type
_entity.pdbx_description
1 polymer ?
#
loop_
_entity_poly.entity_id
_entity_poly.type
_entity_poly.pdbx_seq_one_letter_code
_entity_poly.pdbx_strand_id
1 'polypeptide(L)'
;MKGSPSKGGFCPDAATPLLGRGVAFPRESGCVLGMNILLGIFQISLEQGLAYALVALGIVVSFRILAFPDLTVDGSFVLGGAVVARMIVLGYPPLAGVFLSIVLGFAAGCATGLLNTRLRINSLLAGILIMTILYSVNLRLMGRSNTPLINYTTLFTPFEETEARWLWVTLFFGAIAFGCKFQTDQIIHPQLGLDKRAKGANEQMKRSQGLNTDHITVLGLGISNAFVSLSGGLVAQHQGFADIGMGIGMIVAGLAAIIIGETLLRAKTVMRNTLAAIVGSFVYRLTITVGLWLGLAPTDLKMATGAMVILALGLPALKRGKEERFHLRGI
;
A
#
# COMPACT_ATOMS: atom_id res chain seq x y z
N MET A 1 44.44 67.51 2.97
CA MET A 1 43.89 67.64 4.35
C MET A 1 42.77 66.59 4.46
N LYS A 2 43.07 65.58 5.11
CA LYS A 2 42.45 64.83 6.19
C LYS A 2 40.91 64.94 6.27
N GLY A 3 40.22 63.82 6.00
CA GLY A 3 38.83 63.53 6.33
C GLY A 3 38.61 62.02 6.44
N SER A 4 38.37 61.57 7.64
CA SER A 4 38.26 60.21 8.14
C SER A 4 37.10 59.38 7.52
N PRO A 5 37.19 58.00 7.37
CA PRO A 5 36.13 57.20 6.89
C PRO A 5 35.16 56.81 8.02
N SER A 6 33.86 57.05 7.79
CA SER A 6 32.76 56.55 8.63
C SER A 6 32.48 55.06 8.35
N LYS A 7 32.47 54.29 9.39
CA LYS A 7 32.07 52.89 9.43
C LYS A 7 30.57 52.76 9.12
N GLY A 8 30.21 52.28 7.93
CA GLY A 8 28.86 51.83 7.60
C GLY A 8 28.75 50.33 7.85
N GLY A 9 27.88 49.95 8.78
CA GLY A 9 27.61 48.58 9.12
C GLY A 9 26.93 47.82 7.94
N PHE A 10 27.47 46.68 7.67
CA PHE A 10 26.96 45.72 6.69
C PHE A 10 25.74 45.01 7.31
N CYS A 11 24.52 45.36 6.90
CA CYS A 11 23.35 44.54 7.08
C CYS A 11 23.26 43.56 5.89
N PRO A 12 23.28 42.27 6.11
CA PRO A 12 22.93 41.35 5.07
C PRO A 12 21.41 41.28 4.97
N ASP A 13 20.83 42.01 4.02
CA ASP A 13 19.43 41.82 3.65
C ASP A 13 19.23 40.43 3.08
N ALA A 14 18.42 39.69 3.78
CA ALA A 14 17.99 38.37 3.51
C ALA A 14 17.34 38.26 2.13
N ALA A 15 17.89 37.40 1.30
CA ALA A 15 17.19 36.82 0.17
C ALA A 15 16.00 36.01 0.72
N THR A 16 14.80 36.53 0.58
CA THR A 16 13.55 35.78 0.81
C THR A 16 13.35 34.80 -0.31
N PRO A 17 13.36 33.50 -0.06
CA PRO A 17 12.83 32.53 -1.03
C PRO A 17 11.32 32.67 -1.04
N LEU A 18 10.75 32.84 -2.23
CA LEU A 18 9.34 32.70 -2.53
C LEU A 18 8.88 31.25 -2.28
N LEU A 19 8.65 30.91 -1.05
CA LEU A 19 7.94 29.70 -0.63
C LEU A 19 6.50 30.12 -0.30
N GLY A 20 5.60 29.50 -1.02
CA GLY A 20 4.17 29.72 -1.00
C GLY A 20 3.57 29.73 0.41
N ARG A 21 2.45 30.41 0.50
CA ARG A 21 1.56 30.68 1.63
C ARG A 21 1.76 29.71 2.80
N GLY A 22 2.66 30.10 3.71
CA GLY A 22 2.84 29.43 4.97
C GLY A 22 1.60 29.62 5.82
N VAL A 23 1.02 28.53 6.26
CA VAL A 23 0.08 28.48 7.38
C VAL A 23 0.82 29.12 8.57
N ALA A 24 0.37 30.30 9.00
CA ALA A 24 0.84 30.94 10.21
C ALA A 24 0.39 30.08 11.40
N PHE A 25 1.31 29.33 11.95
CA PHE A 25 1.07 28.63 13.21
C PHE A 25 1.01 29.68 14.34
N PRO A 26 -0.08 29.74 15.12
CA PRO A 26 -0.13 30.57 16.30
C PRO A 26 0.95 30.10 17.29
N ARG A 27 1.64 31.06 17.92
CA ARG A 27 2.59 30.81 19.00
C ARG A 27 1.84 30.33 20.25
N GLU A 28 1.37 29.10 20.24
CA GLU A 28 0.83 28.50 21.44
C GLU A 28 1.91 27.70 22.15
N SER A 29 1.81 27.68 23.49
CA SER A 29 2.73 27.04 24.42
C SER A 29 3.22 25.65 23.90
N GLY A 30 4.52 25.37 24.00
CA GLY A 30 5.19 24.21 23.40
C GLY A 30 4.54 22.82 23.66
N CYS A 31 3.69 22.72 24.67
CA CYS A 31 2.92 21.51 24.96
C CYS A 31 1.75 21.30 23.98
N VAL A 32 1.06 22.40 23.59
CA VAL A 32 -0.06 22.37 22.63
C VAL A 32 0.47 22.12 21.21
N LEU A 33 1.63 22.69 20.88
CA LEU A 33 2.31 22.46 19.60
C LEU A 33 2.70 20.98 19.44
N GLY A 34 3.24 20.36 20.48
CA GLY A 34 3.59 18.93 20.47
C GLY A 34 2.38 18.01 20.29
N MET A 35 1.26 18.35 20.94
CA MET A 35 0.03 17.57 20.85
C MET A 35 -0.59 17.65 19.44
N ASN A 36 -0.61 18.83 18.84
CA ASN A 36 -1.13 19.03 17.48
C ASN A 36 -0.27 18.31 16.42
N ILE A 37 1.05 18.27 16.60
CA ILE A 37 1.96 17.52 15.71
C ILE A 37 1.70 16.02 15.81
N LEU A 38 1.60 15.47 17.02
CA LEU A 38 1.31 14.04 17.22
C LEU A 38 -0.06 13.65 16.63
N LEU A 39 -1.06 14.50 16.80
CA LEU A 39 -2.38 14.28 16.23
C LEU A 39 -2.33 14.29 14.70
N GLY A 40 -1.59 15.21 14.09
CA GLY A 40 -1.39 15.27 12.64
C GLY A 40 -0.66 14.03 12.09
N ILE A 41 0.38 13.55 12.77
CA ILE A 41 1.09 12.31 12.41
C ILE A 41 0.13 11.12 12.44
N PHE A 42 -0.69 11.02 13.49
CA PHE A 42 -1.67 9.95 13.64
C PHE A 42 -2.72 9.98 12.52
N GLN A 43 -3.27 11.15 12.20
CA GLN A 43 -4.28 11.35 11.16
C GLN A 43 -3.74 10.94 9.79
N ILE A 44 -2.60 11.47 9.37
CA ILE A 44 -1.96 11.14 8.09
C ILE A 44 -1.65 9.65 8.00
N SER A 45 -1.15 9.07 9.08
CA SER A 45 -0.83 7.64 9.13
C SER A 45 -2.06 6.75 9.03
N LEU A 46 -3.19 7.20 9.58
CA LEU A 46 -4.46 6.47 9.55
C LEU A 46 -5.07 6.50 8.15
N GLU A 47 -5.13 7.67 7.51
CA GLU A 47 -5.63 7.81 6.14
C GLU A 47 -4.82 6.98 5.16
N GLN A 48 -3.51 7.15 5.17
CA GLN A 48 -2.61 6.39 4.31
C GLN A 48 -2.62 4.89 4.67
N GLY A 49 -2.59 4.55 5.96
CA GLY A 49 -2.63 3.17 6.42
C GLY A 49 -3.85 2.41 5.91
N LEU A 50 -5.03 3.03 5.94
CA LEU A 50 -6.27 2.43 5.42
C LEU A 50 -6.26 2.33 3.88
N ALA A 51 -5.71 3.32 3.17
CA ALA A 51 -5.57 3.26 1.71
C ALA A 51 -4.65 2.10 1.28
N TYR A 52 -3.53 1.91 1.95
CA TYR A 52 -2.58 0.82 1.67
C TYR A 52 -3.01 -0.53 2.27
N ALA A 53 -3.98 -0.55 3.19
CA ALA A 53 -4.57 -1.79 3.69
C ALA A 53 -5.22 -2.62 2.56
N LEU A 54 -5.71 -1.96 1.50
CA LEU A 54 -6.24 -2.65 0.33
C LEU A 54 -5.16 -3.44 -0.41
N VAL A 55 -3.94 -2.89 -0.52
CA VAL A 55 -2.78 -3.62 -1.07
C VAL A 55 -2.47 -4.83 -0.20
N ALA A 56 -2.40 -4.64 1.11
CA ALA A 56 -2.11 -5.74 2.04
C ALA A 56 -3.19 -6.83 1.98
N LEU A 57 -4.48 -6.47 1.86
CA LEU A 57 -5.56 -7.44 1.66
C LEU A 57 -5.40 -8.21 0.33
N GLY A 58 -5.07 -7.54 -0.76
CA GLY A 58 -4.75 -8.20 -2.04
C GLY A 58 -3.62 -9.21 -1.88
N ILE A 59 -2.52 -8.81 -1.22
CA ILE A 59 -1.37 -9.68 -0.98
C ILE A 59 -1.73 -10.85 -0.04
N VAL A 60 -2.61 -10.67 0.95
CA VAL A 60 -3.13 -11.80 1.75
C VAL A 60 -3.80 -12.83 0.87
N VAL A 61 -4.59 -12.40 -0.12
CA VAL A 61 -5.24 -13.32 -1.06
C VAL A 61 -4.21 -14.11 -1.89
N SER A 62 -3.24 -13.44 -2.50
CA SER A 62 -2.24 -14.10 -3.34
C SER A 62 -1.25 -14.95 -2.52
N PHE A 63 -0.64 -14.40 -1.48
CA PHE A 63 0.44 -15.08 -0.74
C PHE A 63 -0.04 -16.05 0.32
N ARG A 64 -1.10 -15.71 1.08
CA ARG A 64 -1.54 -16.53 2.21
C ARG A 64 -2.57 -17.59 1.82
N ILE A 65 -3.42 -17.27 0.85
CA ILE A 65 -4.52 -18.15 0.46
C ILE A 65 -4.12 -19.03 -0.72
N LEU A 66 -3.60 -18.40 -1.79
CA LEU A 66 -3.19 -19.11 -2.99
C LEU A 66 -1.76 -19.66 -2.89
N ALA A 67 -0.97 -19.25 -1.90
CA ALA A 67 0.47 -19.53 -1.79
C ALA A 67 1.23 -19.20 -3.09
N PHE A 68 0.80 -18.14 -3.77
CA PHE A 68 1.31 -17.68 -5.05
C PHE A 68 2.11 -16.39 -4.87
N PRO A 69 3.44 -16.38 -5.07
CA PRO A 69 4.25 -15.16 -5.04
C PRO A 69 3.95 -14.32 -6.29
N ASP A 70 3.06 -13.35 -6.14
CA ASP A 70 2.58 -12.50 -7.23
C ASP A 70 3.29 -11.16 -7.25
N LEU A 71 4.23 -10.97 -8.19
CA LEU A 71 4.93 -9.70 -8.41
C LEU A 71 4.15 -8.73 -9.30
N THR A 72 2.99 -9.13 -9.85
CA THR A 72 2.12 -8.27 -10.65
C THR A 72 1.57 -7.11 -9.82
N VAL A 73 1.50 -7.27 -8.50
CA VAL A 73 1.05 -6.27 -7.51
C VAL A 73 1.68 -4.90 -7.76
N ASP A 74 3.00 -4.84 -7.95
CA ASP A 74 3.71 -3.57 -8.19
C ASP A 74 3.21 -2.88 -9.47
N GLY A 75 2.97 -3.64 -10.55
CA GLY A 75 2.43 -3.13 -11.80
C GLY A 75 0.96 -2.75 -11.72
N SER A 76 0.15 -3.55 -11.03
CA SER A 76 -1.29 -3.33 -10.86
C SER A 76 -1.60 -2.11 -10.00
N PHE A 77 -0.77 -1.80 -9.01
CA PHE A 77 -0.90 -0.59 -8.21
C PHE A 77 -0.75 0.66 -9.08
N VAL A 78 0.30 0.69 -9.92
CA VAL A 78 0.51 1.78 -10.88
C VAL A 78 -0.61 1.83 -11.90
N LEU A 79 -1.10 0.68 -12.38
CA LEU A 79 -2.21 0.61 -13.33
C LEU A 79 -3.45 1.33 -12.79
N GLY A 80 -3.79 1.10 -11.51
CA GLY A 80 -4.89 1.79 -10.86
C GLY A 80 -4.74 3.30 -10.89
N GLY A 81 -3.57 3.80 -10.49
CA GLY A 81 -3.26 5.23 -10.53
C GLY A 81 -3.26 5.81 -11.95
N ALA A 82 -2.67 5.11 -12.91
CA ALA A 82 -2.57 5.53 -14.30
C ALA A 82 -3.96 5.65 -14.97
N VAL A 83 -4.82 4.65 -14.76
CA VAL A 83 -6.18 4.63 -15.32
C VAL A 83 -7.02 5.76 -14.75
N VAL A 84 -7.02 5.91 -13.43
CA VAL A 84 -7.78 6.95 -12.74
C VAL A 84 -7.28 8.34 -13.17
N ALA A 85 -5.95 8.56 -13.17
CA ALA A 85 -5.37 9.82 -13.59
C ALA A 85 -5.73 10.15 -15.03
N ARG A 86 -5.68 9.19 -15.94
CA ARG A 86 -6.05 9.39 -17.34
C ARG A 86 -7.51 9.75 -17.52
N MET A 87 -8.42 9.05 -16.81
CA MET A 87 -9.85 9.32 -16.85
C MET A 87 -10.18 10.72 -16.35
N ILE A 88 -9.59 11.15 -15.24
CA ILE A 88 -9.77 12.48 -14.67
C ILE A 88 -9.26 13.56 -15.62
N VAL A 89 -8.08 13.40 -16.21
CA VAL A 89 -7.51 14.36 -17.19
C VAL A 89 -8.37 14.47 -18.44
N LEU A 90 -9.05 13.39 -18.85
CA LEU A 90 -10.01 13.39 -19.96
C LEU A 90 -11.39 14.00 -19.61
N GLY A 91 -11.60 14.42 -18.36
CA GLY A 91 -12.86 15.01 -17.89
C GLY A 91 -13.95 14.01 -17.51
N TYR A 92 -13.64 12.72 -17.39
CA TYR A 92 -14.60 11.74 -16.91
C TYR A 92 -14.72 11.77 -15.38
N PRO A 93 -15.88 11.36 -14.83
CA PRO A 93 -16.09 11.36 -13.39
C PRO A 93 -15.06 10.44 -12.70
N PRO A 94 -14.47 10.87 -11.56
CA PRO A 94 -13.44 10.12 -10.85
C PRO A 94 -13.87 8.69 -10.45
N LEU A 95 -15.15 8.51 -10.17
CA LEU A 95 -15.73 7.23 -9.80
C LEU A 95 -15.68 6.20 -10.94
N ALA A 96 -15.90 6.66 -12.19
CA ALA A 96 -15.76 5.81 -13.38
C ALA A 96 -14.32 5.33 -13.56
N GLY A 97 -13.34 6.21 -13.29
CA GLY A 97 -11.92 5.85 -13.30
C GLY A 97 -11.58 4.76 -12.26
N VAL A 98 -12.13 4.88 -11.04
CA VAL A 98 -11.94 3.87 -9.99
C VAL A 98 -12.57 2.54 -10.39
N PHE A 99 -13.79 2.54 -10.92
CA PHE A 99 -14.43 1.31 -11.40
C PHE A 99 -13.62 0.64 -12.51
N LEU A 100 -13.16 1.42 -13.49
CA LEU A 100 -12.34 0.90 -14.59
C LEU A 100 -11.01 0.35 -14.08
N SER A 101 -10.40 0.98 -13.06
CA SER A 101 -9.16 0.49 -12.46
C SER A 101 -9.33 -0.89 -11.81
N ILE A 102 -10.46 -1.15 -11.15
CA ILE A 102 -10.79 -2.47 -10.57
C ILE A 102 -10.87 -3.52 -11.68
N VAL A 103 -11.59 -3.22 -12.76
CA VAL A 103 -11.77 -4.16 -13.87
C VAL A 103 -10.44 -4.49 -14.56
N LEU A 104 -9.62 -3.47 -14.82
CA LEU A 104 -8.31 -3.68 -15.44
C LEU A 104 -7.31 -4.35 -14.51
N GLY A 105 -7.33 -4.03 -13.21
CA GLY A 105 -6.56 -4.76 -12.21
C GLY A 105 -6.95 -6.23 -12.12
N PHE A 106 -8.26 -6.54 -12.13
CA PHE A 106 -8.76 -7.90 -12.20
C PHE A 106 -8.26 -8.63 -13.46
N ALA A 107 -8.33 -7.99 -14.61
CA ALA A 107 -7.85 -8.55 -15.87
C ALA A 107 -6.33 -8.83 -15.84
N ALA A 108 -5.54 -7.93 -15.26
CA ALA A 108 -4.09 -8.12 -15.08
C ALA A 108 -3.77 -9.35 -14.20
N GLY A 109 -4.46 -9.49 -13.07
CA GLY A 109 -4.31 -10.66 -12.22
C GLY A 109 -4.76 -11.96 -12.88
N CYS A 110 -5.87 -11.92 -13.63
CA CYS A 110 -6.29 -13.07 -14.45
C CYS A 110 -5.25 -13.44 -15.51
N ALA A 111 -4.62 -12.46 -16.15
CA ALA A 111 -3.55 -12.73 -17.13
C ALA A 111 -2.36 -13.44 -16.45
N THR A 112 -1.93 -13.01 -15.27
CA THR A 112 -0.89 -13.70 -14.49
C THR A 112 -1.30 -15.14 -14.17
N GLY A 113 -2.53 -15.33 -13.71
CA GLY A 113 -3.07 -16.65 -13.42
C GLY A 113 -3.14 -17.56 -14.66
N LEU A 114 -3.53 -17.03 -15.82
CA LEU A 114 -3.57 -17.78 -17.08
C LEU A 114 -2.18 -18.18 -17.57
N LEU A 115 -1.17 -17.29 -17.43
CA LEU A 115 0.20 -17.65 -17.78
C LEU A 115 0.71 -18.82 -16.91
N ASN A 116 0.37 -18.83 -15.65
CA ASN A 116 0.78 -19.92 -14.75
C ASN A 116 0.01 -21.20 -15.04
N THR A 117 -1.32 -21.16 -15.16
CA THR A 117 -2.17 -22.38 -15.25
C THR A 117 -2.18 -22.97 -16.65
N ARG A 118 -2.29 -22.14 -17.70
CA ARG A 118 -2.38 -22.61 -19.10
C ARG A 118 -1.02 -22.81 -19.74
N LEU A 119 -0.10 -21.86 -19.56
CA LEU A 119 1.24 -21.96 -20.13
C LEU A 119 2.24 -22.66 -19.20
N ARG A 120 1.82 -23.00 -17.96
CA ARG A 120 2.65 -23.67 -16.95
C ARG A 120 3.96 -22.91 -16.64
N ILE A 121 3.94 -21.58 -16.79
CA ILE A 121 5.05 -20.72 -16.42
C ILE A 121 5.14 -20.66 -14.90
N ASN A 122 6.36 -20.66 -14.36
CA ASN A 122 6.57 -20.50 -12.93
C ASN A 122 5.87 -19.24 -12.41
N SER A 123 5.24 -19.32 -11.23
CA SER A 123 4.46 -18.22 -10.63
C SER A 123 5.23 -16.90 -10.52
N LEU A 124 6.48 -16.97 -10.08
CA LEU A 124 7.33 -15.79 -9.96
C LEU A 124 7.60 -15.14 -11.32
N LEU A 125 7.94 -15.97 -12.33
CA LEU A 125 8.22 -15.50 -13.68
C LEU A 125 6.97 -14.92 -14.35
N ALA A 126 5.80 -15.54 -14.16
CA ALA A 126 4.53 -15.02 -14.68
C ALA A 126 4.23 -13.64 -14.13
N GLY A 127 4.43 -13.40 -12.82
CA GLY A 127 4.27 -12.11 -12.19
C GLY A 127 5.23 -11.04 -12.76
N ILE A 128 6.52 -11.39 -12.93
CA ILE A 128 7.52 -10.48 -13.52
C ILE A 128 7.16 -10.10 -14.97
N LEU A 129 6.73 -11.06 -15.78
CA LEU A 129 6.36 -10.80 -17.17
C LEU A 129 5.18 -9.82 -17.25
N ILE A 130 4.11 -10.06 -16.50
CA ILE A 130 2.93 -9.17 -16.50
C ILE A 130 3.30 -7.80 -15.90
N MET A 131 4.08 -7.72 -14.83
CA MET A 131 4.57 -6.45 -14.27
C MET A 131 5.33 -5.64 -15.33
N THR A 132 6.19 -6.28 -16.12
CA THR A 132 6.97 -5.63 -17.19
C THR A 132 6.05 -5.12 -18.32
N ILE A 133 5.04 -5.90 -18.71
CA ILE A 133 4.03 -5.49 -19.68
C ILE A 133 3.24 -4.30 -19.15
N LEU A 134 2.78 -4.37 -17.89
CA LEU A 134 2.03 -3.31 -17.24
C LEU A 134 2.83 -2.01 -17.14
N TYR A 135 4.15 -2.06 -16.94
CA TYR A 135 4.98 -0.87 -16.96
C TYR A 135 4.82 -0.07 -18.27
N SER A 136 4.88 -0.75 -19.42
CA SER A 136 4.72 -0.13 -20.74
C SER A 136 3.28 0.35 -20.98
N VAL A 137 2.28 -0.42 -20.52
CA VAL A 137 0.86 -0.05 -20.62
C VAL A 137 0.59 1.20 -19.76
N ASN A 138 1.07 1.24 -18.54
CA ASN A 138 0.89 2.36 -17.62
C ASN A 138 1.53 3.64 -18.19
N LEU A 139 2.73 3.56 -18.74
CA LEU A 139 3.41 4.69 -19.34
C LEU A 139 2.63 5.23 -20.56
N ARG A 140 2.07 4.34 -21.39
CA ARG A 140 1.22 4.75 -22.53
C ARG A 140 -0.09 5.38 -22.07
N LEU A 141 -0.73 4.85 -21.03
CA LEU A 141 -1.96 5.41 -20.48
C LEU A 141 -1.74 6.81 -19.92
N MET A 142 -0.66 7.00 -19.16
CA MET A 142 -0.32 8.30 -18.57
C MET A 142 0.23 9.29 -19.60
N GLY A 143 0.89 8.82 -20.66
CA GLY A 143 1.58 9.64 -21.68
C GLY A 143 2.84 10.33 -21.17
N ARG A 144 3.13 10.27 -19.86
CA ARG A 144 4.30 10.82 -19.18
C ARG A 144 4.55 10.04 -17.89
N SER A 145 5.75 10.13 -17.33
CA SER A 145 6.11 9.38 -16.11
C SER A 145 5.35 9.81 -14.85
N ASN A 146 4.97 11.08 -14.79
CA ASN A 146 4.19 11.65 -13.67
C ASN A 146 3.03 12.50 -14.21
N THR A 147 1.83 12.25 -13.70
CA THR A 147 0.60 12.97 -14.09
C THR A 147 0.03 13.68 -12.87
N PRO A 148 0.17 15.03 -12.74
CA PRO A 148 -0.41 15.78 -11.64
C PRO A 148 -1.94 15.87 -11.78
N LEU A 149 -2.64 15.80 -10.64
CA LEU A 149 -4.10 15.89 -10.51
C LEU A 149 -4.56 17.08 -9.68
N ILE A 150 -3.65 17.98 -9.27
CA ILE A 150 -3.90 19.07 -8.31
C ILE A 150 -5.01 20.01 -8.78
N ASN A 151 -5.16 20.22 -10.09
CA ASN A 151 -6.16 21.15 -10.65
C ASN A 151 -7.43 20.45 -11.16
N TYR A 152 -7.61 19.18 -10.83
CA TYR A 152 -8.74 18.39 -11.28
C TYR A 152 -9.64 17.99 -10.11
N THR A 153 -10.92 17.84 -10.38
CA THR A 153 -11.87 17.31 -9.41
C THR A 153 -11.59 15.85 -9.14
N THR A 154 -11.35 15.51 -7.89
CA THR A 154 -11.12 14.14 -7.40
C THR A 154 -12.28 13.69 -6.51
N LEU A 155 -12.29 12.44 -6.07
CA LEU A 155 -13.26 11.96 -5.08
C LEU A 155 -13.14 12.68 -3.73
N PHE A 156 -11.99 13.30 -3.46
CA PHE A 156 -11.70 13.98 -2.20
C PHE A 156 -12.01 15.48 -2.23
N THR A 157 -12.15 16.08 -3.43
CA THR A 157 -12.48 17.51 -3.61
C THR A 157 -13.71 17.97 -2.81
N PRO A 158 -14.83 17.19 -2.73
CA PRO A 158 -16.00 17.62 -1.94
C PRO A 158 -15.73 17.71 -0.43
N PHE A 159 -14.68 17.03 0.06
CA PHE A 159 -14.33 17.04 1.48
C PHE A 159 -13.32 18.13 1.82
N GLU A 160 -12.72 18.81 0.83
CA GLU A 160 -11.68 19.84 1.04
C GLU A 160 -12.21 21.09 1.72
N GLU A 161 -13.47 21.42 1.53
CA GLU A 161 -14.13 22.58 2.12
C GLU A 161 -14.69 22.32 3.52
N THR A 162 -14.65 21.08 4.01
CA THR A 162 -15.23 20.69 5.30
C THR A 162 -14.22 20.77 6.42
N GLU A 163 -14.54 21.42 7.55
CA GLU A 163 -13.64 21.53 8.73
C GLU A 163 -13.18 20.16 9.27
N ALA A 164 -13.99 19.11 9.08
CA ALA A 164 -13.69 17.73 9.48
C ALA A 164 -13.19 16.84 8.33
N ARG A 165 -12.47 17.41 7.33
CA ARG A 165 -11.94 16.70 6.15
C ARG A 165 -11.30 15.36 6.52
N TRP A 166 -10.41 15.34 7.49
CA TRP A 166 -9.68 14.14 7.90
C TRP A 166 -10.61 13.01 8.33
N LEU A 167 -11.72 13.33 9.01
CA LEU A 167 -12.68 12.34 9.48
C LEU A 167 -13.44 11.70 8.32
N TRP A 168 -13.87 12.50 7.35
CA TRP A 168 -14.59 12.01 6.17
C TRP A 168 -13.67 11.16 5.28
N VAL A 169 -12.44 11.59 5.05
CA VAL A 169 -11.44 10.83 4.26
C VAL A 169 -11.12 9.51 4.95
N THR A 170 -10.88 9.53 6.26
CA THR A 170 -10.64 8.31 7.05
C THR A 170 -11.82 7.35 7.02
N LEU A 171 -13.04 7.87 7.16
CA LEU A 171 -14.28 7.08 7.10
C LEU A 171 -14.47 6.45 5.71
N PHE A 172 -14.18 7.20 4.65
CA PHE A 172 -14.25 6.72 3.28
C PHE A 172 -13.27 5.57 3.03
N PHE A 173 -11.99 5.75 3.36
CA PHE A 173 -10.99 4.67 3.24
C PHE A 173 -11.31 3.48 4.16
N GLY A 174 -11.79 3.76 5.38
CA GLY A 174 -12.24 2.75 6.32
C GLY A 174 -13.37 1.90 5.76
N ALA A 175 -14.43 2.54 5.23
CA ALA A 175 -15.57 1.84 4.64
C ALA A 175 -15.14 0.92 3.49
N ILE A 176 -14.25 1.39 2.59
CA ILE A 176 -13.73 0.58 1.48
C ILE A 176 -12.87 -0.57 2.01
N ALA A 177 -11.95 -0.31 2.94
CA ALA A 177 -11.06 -1.33 3.49
C ALA A 177 -11.85 -2.43 4.23
N PHE A 178 -12.85 -2.07 5.04
CA PHE A 178 -13.71 -3.04 5.72
C PHE A 178 -14.65 -3.77 4.75
N GLY A 179 -15.14 -3.09 3.70
CA GLY A 179 -15.91 -3.72 2.62
C GLY A 179 -15.09 -4.79 1.88
N CYS A 180 -13.86 -4.45 1.47
CA CYS A 180 -12.95 -5.40 0.84
C CYS A 180 -12.54 -6.54 1.79
N LYS A 181 -12.33 -6.24 3.09
CA LYS A 181 -12.10 -7.26 4.12
C LYS A 181 -13.27 -8.23 4.19
N PHE A 182 -14.50 -7.72 4.28
CA PHE A 182 -15.70 -8.57 4.35
C PHE A 182 -15.84 -9.46 3.11
N GLN A 183 -15.62 -8.90 1.93
CA GLN A 183 -15.59 -9.65 0.67
C GLN A 183 -14.51 -10.74 0.68
N THR A 184 -13.30 -10.40 1.14
CA THR A 184 -12.20 -11.35 1.28
C THR A 184 -12.58 -12.48 2.24
N ASP A 185 -13.13 -12.15 3.41
CA ASP A 185 -13.54 -13.15 4.41
C ASP A 185 -14.63 -14.09 3.85
N GLN A 186 -15.60 -13.59 3.06
CA GLN A 186 -16.62 -14.42 2.41
C GLN A 186 -16.03 -15.37 1.36
N ILE A 187 -15.10 -14.91 0.55
CA ILE A 187 -14.44 -15.73 -0.48
C ILE A 187 -13.60 -16.85 0.17
N ILE A 188 -12.96 -16.55 1.29
CA ILE A 188 -12.07 -17.48 1.98
C ILE A 188 -12.83 -18.53 2.81
N HIS A 189 -14.01 -18.19 3.36
CA HIS A 189 -14.76 -19.09 4.23
C HIS A 189 -15.06 -20.48 3.61
N PRO A 190 -15.52 -20.61 2.37
CA PRO A 190 -15.75 -21.93 1.76
C PRO A 190 -14.45 -22.67 1.45
N GLN A 191 -13.37 -21.96 1.06
CA GLN A 191 -12.09 -22.58 0.68
C GLN A 191 -11.32 -23.13 1.89
N LEU A 192 -11.35 -22.45 3.02
CA LEU A 192 -10.70 -22.93 4.26
C LEU A 192 -11.45 -24.06 4.96
N GLY A 193 -12.75 -24.15 4.79
CA GLY A 193 -13.51 -25.33 5.23
C GLY A 193 -12.98 -26.60 4.55
N LEU A 194 -12.57 -26.49 3.31
CA LEU A 194 -11.96 -27.58 2.52
C LEU A 194 -10.49 -27.79 2.86
N ASP A 195 -9.70 -26.72 3.06
CA ASP A 195 -8.27 -26.82 3.44
C ASP A 195 -8.05 -27.36 4.86
N LYS A 196 -8.94 -27.06 5.82
CA LYS A 196 -8.87 -27.67 7.15
C LYS A 196 -9.13 -29.17 7.15
N ARG A 197 -9.96 -29.67 6.23
CA ARG A 197 -10.16 -31.11 6.01
C ARG A 197 -8.99 -31.74 5.25
N ALA A 198 -8.21 -30.93 4.50
CA ALA A 198 -7.07 -31.35 3.69
C ALA A 198 -5.70 -31.10 4.32
N LYS A 199 -5.61 -30.72 5.60
CA LYS A 199 -4.32 -30.62 6.32
C LYS A 199 -3.69 -32.01 6.43
N GLY A 200 -2.93 -32.38 5.41
CA GLY A 200 -2.28 -33.69 5.26
C GLY A 200 -2.53 -34.34 3.90
N ALA A 201 -3.40 -33.81 3.06
CA ALA A 201 -3.72 -34.38 1.77
C ALA A 201 -2.94 -33.68 0.64
N ASN A 202 -2.23 -34.51 -0.11
CA ASN A 202 -1.45 -34.19 -1.31
C ASN A 202 -2.31 -33.42 -2.34
N GLU A 203 -1.69 -32.58 -3.17
CA GLU A 203 -2.32 -31.80 -4.24
C GLU A 203 -3.21 -32.65 -5.17
N GLN A 204 -2.86 -33.93 -5.33
CA GLN A 204 -3.66 -34.94 -6.04
C GLN A 204 -5.05 -35.18 -5.41
N MET A 205 -5.19 -35.02 -4.10
CA MET A 205 -6.47 -35.23 -3.39
C MET A 205 -7.42 -34.03 -3.57
N LYS A 206 -6.89 -32.82 -3.82
CA LYS A 206 -7.68 -31.62 -4.17
C LYS A 206 -8.33 -31.80 -5.56
N ARG A 207 -7.60 -32.35 -6.49
CA ARG A 207 -8.11 -32.69 -7.85
C ARG A 207 -9.14 -33.79 -7.86
N SER A 208 -9.03 -34.79 -6.99
CA SER A 208 -9.99 -35.90 -6.89
C SER A 208 -11.36 -35.49 -6.32
N GLN A 209 -11.45 -34.32 -5.64
CA GLN A 209 -12.71 -33.73 -5.15
C GLN A 209 -13.42 -32.86 -6.22
N GLY A 210 -12.96 -32.85 -7.48
CA GLY A 210 -13.60 -32.14 -8.58
C GLY A 210 -13.39 -30.64 -8.58
N LEU A 211 -12.54 -30.09 -7.68
CA LEU A 211 -12.20 -28.67 -7.63
C LEU A 211 -11.16 -28.34 -8.70
N ASN A 212 -11.54 -27.48 -9.63
CA ASN A 212 -10.62 -26.98 -10.66
C ASN A 212 -9.71 -25.90 -10.03
N THR A 213 -8.56 -26.32 -9.49
CA THR A 213 -7.58 -25.46 -8.83
C THR A 213 -7.11 -24.31 -9.72
N ASP A 214 -7.10 -24.53 -11.03
CA ASP A 214 -6.64 -23.54 -12.01
C ASP A 214 -7.59 -22.33 -12.08
N HIS A 215 -8.91 -22.58 -12.08
CA HIS A 215 -9.90 -21.47 -12.05
C HIS A 215 -9.84 -20.68 -10.74
N ILE A 216 -9.63 -21.36 -9.61
CA ILE A 216 -9.51 -20.70 -8.30
C ILE A 216 -8.27 -19.81 -8.28
N THR A 217 -7.15 -20.29 -8.83
CA THR A 217 -5.91 -19.49 -8.92
C THR A 217 -6.11 -18.26 -9.80
N VAL A 218 -6.69 -18.40 -10.98
CA VAL A 218 -6.94 -17.28 -11.89
C VAL A 218 -7.87 -16.24 -11.27
N LEU A 219 -9.01 -16.65 -10.71
CA LEU A 219 -9.95 -15.75 -10.07
C LEU A 219 -9.38 -15.10 -8.82
N GLY A 220 -8.66 -15.85 -8.00
CA GLY A 220 -8.06 -15.29 -6.79
C GLY A 220 -6.97 -14.27 -7.07
N LEU A 221 -6.11 -14.49 -8.09
CA LEU A 221 -5.14 -13.49 -8.54
C LEU A 221 -5.83 -12.28 -9.17
N GLY A 222 -6.94 -12.49 -9.90
CA GLY A 222 -7.79 -11.41 -10.41
C GLY A 222 -8.29 -10.51 -9.28
N ILE A 223 -8.89 -11.09 -8.24
CA ILE A 223 -9.41 -10.35 -7.07
C ILE A 223 -8.29 -9.66 -6.31
N SER A 224 -7.15 -10.32 -6.10
CA SER A 224 -5.97 -9.74 -5.47
C SER A 224 -5.54 -8.46 -6.17
N ASN A 225 -5.31 -8.53 -7.48
CA ASN A 225 -4.87 -7.39 -8.28
C ASN A 225 -5.95 -6.31 -8.47
N ALA A 226 -7.24 -6.67 -8.40
CA ALA A 226 -8.33 -5.70 -8.37
C ALA A 226 -8.27 -4.82 -7.11
N PHE A 227 -8.03 -5.39 -5.92
CA PHE A 227 -7.86 -4.64 -4.68
C PHE A 227 -6.62 -3.74 -4.72
N VAL A 228 -5.53 -4.26 -5.28
CA VAL A 228 -4.28 -3.50 -5.43
C VAL A 228 -4.47 -2.31 -6.37
N SER A 229 -5.11 -2.53 -7.51
CA SER A 229 -5.40 -1.48 -8.49
C SER A 229 -6.37 -0.43 -7.94
N LEU A 230 -7.40 -0.87 -7.20
CA LEU A 230 -8.30 0.02 -6.45
C LEU A 230 -7.51 0.93 -5.50
N SER A 231 -6.61 0.35 -4.70
CA SER A 231 -5.74 1.11 -3.81
C SER A 231 -4.90 2.14 -4.56
N GLY A 232 -4.24 1.74 -5.66
CA GLY A 232 -3.44 2.63 -6.49
C GLY A 232 -4.22 3.81 -7.05
N GLY A 233 -5.44 3.57 -7.53
CA GLY A 233 -6.34 4.60 -8.03
C GLY A 233 -6.81 5.59 -6.95
N LEU A 234 -7.09 5.11 -5.74
CA LEU A 234 -7.49 5.95 -4.61
C LEU A 234 -6.30 6.74 -4.06
N VAL A 235 -5.13 6.10 -3.93
CA VAL A 235 -3.90 6.75 -3.47
C VAL A 235 -3.48 7.85 -4.43
N ALA A 236 -3.53 7.63 -5.75
CA ALA A 236 -3.21 8.65 -6.76
C ALA A 236 -4.09 9.90 -6.64
N GLN A 237 -5.39 9.73 -6.38
CA GLN A 237 -6.31 10.84 -6.14
C GLN A 237 -6.04 11.55 -4.81
N HIS A 238 -5.76 10.80 -3.75
CA HIS A 238 -5.50 11.36 -2.43
C HIS A 238 -4.18 12.16 -2.37
N GLN A 239 -3.12 11.68 -3.02
CA GLN A 239 -1.83 12.39 -3.09
C GLN A 239 -1.79 13.48 -4.17
N GLY A 240 -2.76 13.54 -5.07
CA GLY A 240 -2.87 14.57 -6.12
C GLY A 240 -1.96 14.34 -7.34
N PHE A 241 -1.37 13.16 -7.49
CA PHE A 241 -0.60 12.78 -8.69
C PHE A 241 -0.51 11.25 -8.84
N ALA A 242 -0.30 10.80 -10.07
CA ALA A 242 0.07 9.43 -10.38
C ALA A 242 1.50 9.41 -10.95
N ASP A 243 2.32 8.49 -10.48
CA ASP A 243 3.72 8.33 -10.91
C ASP A 243 4.00 6.87 -11.27
N ILE A 244 4.80 6.65 -12.31
CA ILE A 244 5.12 5.29 -12.78
C ILE A 244 5.94 4.49 -11.75
N GLY A 245 6.69 5.19 -10.90
CA GLY A 245 7.52 4.60 -9.86
C GLY A 245 6.81 4.33 -8.53
N MET A 246 5.52 4.72 -8.39
CA MET A 246 4.80 4.58 -7.12
C MET A 246 4.53 3.13 -6.72
N GLY A 247 4.57 2.19 -7.67
CA GLY A 247 4.37 0.76 -7.42
C GLY A 247 5.63 0.02 -6.98
N ILE A 248 6.81 0.61 -7.20
CA ILE A 248 8.08 -0.08 -6.94
C ILE A 248 8.23 -0.37 -5.44
N GLY A 249 8.24 -1.65 -5.09
CA GLY A 249 8.40 -2.14 -3.72
C GLY A 249 7.09 -2.23 -2.93
N MET A 250 5.93 -2.09 -3.58
CA MET A 250 4.63 -2.21 -2.92
C MET A 250 4.38 -3.60 -2.36
N ILE A 251 4.87 -4.63 -3.04
CA ILE A 251 4.81 -6.01 -2.54
C ILE A 251 5.58 -6.17 -1.23
N VAL A 252 6.77 -5.57 -1.15
CA VAL A 252 7.61 -5.60 0.07
C VAL A 252 6.93 -4.86 1.21
N ALA A 253 6.37 -3.67 0.93
CA ALA A 253 5.63 -2.87 1.90
C ALA A 253 4.39 -3.61 2.42
N GLY A 254 3.62 -4.25 1.52
CA GLY A 254 2.44 -5.00 1.90
C GLY A 254 2.75 -6.27 2.67
N LEU A 255 3.80 -7.01 2.31
CA LEU A 255 4.27 -8.16 3.11
C LEU A 255 4.74 -7.72 4.50
N ALA A 256 5.49 -6.60 4.59
CA ALA A 256 5.88 -6.04 5.88
C ALA A 256 4.66 -5.71 6.75
N ALA A 257 3.67 -5.05 6.18
CA ALA A 257 2.43 -4.73 6.87
C ALA A 257 1.73 -6.00 7.40
N ILE A 258 1.61 -7.05 6.58
CA ILE A 258 1.00 -8.32 6.99
C ILE A 258 1.77 -8.94 8.15
N ILE A 259 3.10 -9.03 8.07
CA ILE A 259 3.94 -9.65 9.09
C ILE A 259 3.87 -8.89 10.41
N ILE A 260 3.93 -7.55 10.36
CA ILE A 260 3.78 -6.68 11.53
C ILE A 260 2.41 -6.92 12.18
N GLY A 261 1.35 -6.92 11.39
CA GLY A 261 -0.01 -7.13 11.87
C GLY A 261 -0.23 -8.52 12.48
N GLU A 262 0.27 -9.57 11.83
CA GLU A 262 0.20 -10.95 12.34
C GLU A 262 0.95 -11.12 13.67
N THR A 263 2.10 -10.46 13.78
CA THR A 263 2.91 -10.49 15.01
C THR A 263 2.19 -9.79 16.16
N LEU A 264 1.55 -8.65 15.87
CA LEU A 264 0.82 -7.85 16.86
C LEU A 264 -0.45 -8.56 17.36
N LEU A 265 -1.26 -9.06 16.42
CA LEU A 265 -2.57 -9.66 16.72
C LEU A 265 -2.51 -11.16 17.01
N ARG A 266 -1.33 -11.77 16.91
CA ARG A 266 -1.13 -13.23 17.04
C ARG A 266 -2.20 -14.00 16.24
N ALA A 267 -2.37 -13.65 15.00
CA ALA A 267 -3.48 -14.07 14.16
C ALA A 267 -3.43 -15.59 13.90
N LYS A 268 -4.39 -16.33 14.49
CA LYS A 268 -4.53 -17.80 14.33
C LYS A 268 -5.68 -18.17 13.39
N THR A 269 -6.55 -17.23 13.06
CA THR A 269 -7.71 -17.44 12.19
C THR A 269 -7.63 -16.50 10.99
N VAL A 270 -8.28 -16.87 9.90
CA VAL A 270 -8.25 -16.08 8.65
C VAL A 270 -8.86 -14.70 8.83
N MET A 271 -10.00 -14.60 9.52
CA MET A 271 -10.60 -13.31 9.85
C MET A 271 -9.67 -12.41 10.67
N ARG A 272 -8.78 -13.01 11.49
CA ARG A 272 -7.76 -12.26 12.21
C ARG A 272 -6.59 -11.89 11.31
N ASN A 273 -6.27 -12.70 10.29
CA ASN A 273 -5.20 -12.39 9.34
C ASN A 273 -5.59 -11.21 8.45
N THR A 274 -6.85 -11.14 7.98
CA THR A 274 -7.33 -9.99 7.20
C THR A 274 -7.40 -8.72 8.06
N LEU A 275 -7.82 -8.83 9.31
CA LEU A 275 -7.76 -7.71 10.26
C LEU A 275 -6.32 -7.31 10.57
N ALA A 276 -5.42 -8.29 10.72
CA ALA A 276 -4.00 -8.06 10.94
C ALA A 276 -3.37 -7.27 9.78
N ALA A 277 -3.75 -7.55 8.53
CA ALA A 277 -3.28 -6.80 7.38
C ALA A 277 -3.67 -5.32 7.46
N ILE A 278 -4.89 -4.99 7.89
CA ILE A 278 -5.35 -3.60 8.05
C ILE A 278 -4.58 -2.90 9.18
N VAL A 279 -4.50 -3.52 10.36
CA VAL A 279 -3.79 -2.96 11.51
C VAL A 279 -2.29 -2.85 11.22
N GLY A 280 -1.72 -3.84 10.56
CA GLY A 280 -0.32 -3.83 10.17
C GLY A 280 0.01 -2.73 9.16
N SER A 281 -0.87 -2.46 8.19
CA SER A 281 -0.70 -1.35 7.25
C SER A 281 -0.71 0.00 7.96
N PHE A 282 -1.58 0.18 8.95
CA PHE A 282 -1.59 1.37 9.78
C PHE A 282 -0.26 1.54 10.56
N VAL A 283 0.18 0.49 11.27
CA VAL A 283 1.43 0.53 12.05
C VAL A 283 2.64 0.77 11.13
N TYR A 284 2.68 0.12 9.98
CA TYR A 284 3.72 0.31 8.98
C TYR A 284 3.78 1.78 8.51
N ARG A 285 2.64 2.39 8.18
CA ARG A 285 2.57 3.79 7.77
C ARG A 285 2.90 4.74 8.90
N LEU A 286 2.45 4.46 10.10
CA LEU A 286 2.81 5.24 11.29
C LEU A 286 4.34 5.29 11.49
N THR A 287 5.01 4.14 11.35
CA THR A 287 6.47 4.08 11.48
C THR A 287 7.18 4.91 10.40
N ILE A 288 6.68 4.88 9.16
CA ILE A 288 7.23 5.71 8.07
C ILE A 288 7.01 7.20 8.36
N THR A 289 5.81 7.60 8.76
CA THR A 289 5.48 9.01 9.04
C THR A 289 6.30 9.54 10.20
N VAL A 290 6.50 8.76 11.26
CA VAL A 290 7.38 9.09 12.37
C VAL A 290 8.83 9.21 11.91
N GLY A 291 9.30 8.31 11.05
CA GLY A 291 10.66 8.39 10.48
C GLY A 291 10.89 9.69 9.70
N LEU A 292 9.93 10.09 8.86
CA LEU A 292 9.98 11.36 8.13
C LEU A 292 10.00 12.56 9.09
N TRP A 293 9.19 12.50 10.14
CA TRP A 293 9.18 13.55 11.15
C TRP A 293 10.51 13.66 11.92
N LEU A 294 11.19 12.54 12.14
CA LEU A 294 12.54 12.50 12.74
C LEU A 294 13.65 13.00 11.80
N GLY A 295 13.32 13.39 10.57
CA GLY A 295 14.24 13.99 9.61
C GLY A 295 14.83 13.01 8.59
N LEU A 296 14.28 11.81 8.43
CA LEU A 296 14.65 10.93 7.33
C LEU A 296 14.30 11.59 5.98
N ALA A 297 15.25 11.62 5.05
CA ALA A 297 14.98 12.12 3.72
C ALA A 297 13.98 11.21 2.98
N PRO A 298 13.07 11.76 2.16
CA PRO A 298 12.13 10.96 1.37
C PRO A 298 12.80 9.92 0.46
N THR A 299 14.04 10.17 0.06
CA THR A 299 14.89 9.25 -0.73
C THR A 299 15.25 7.98 0.06
N ASP A 300 15.38 8.09 1.38
CA ASP A 300 15.81 7.00 2.26
C ASP A 300 14.65 6.11 2.73
N LEU A 301 13.41 6.47 2.37
CA LEU A 301 12.22 5.69 2.73
C LEU A 301 12.30 4.25 2.24
N LYS A 302 12.84 4.00 1.05
CA LYS A 302 13.00 2.64 0.51
C LYS A 302 13.98 1.83 1.34
N MET A 303 15.07 2.45 1.80
CA MET A 303 16.04 1.82 2.69
C MET A 303 15.42 1.53 4.06
N ALA A 304 14.69 2.49 4.62
CA ALA A 304 13.99 2.34 5.90
C ALA A 304 12.93 1.22 5.84
N THR A 305 12.17 1.13 4.73
CA THR A 305 11.20 0.04 4.54
C THR A 305 11.88 -1.32 4.48
N GLY A 306 12.98 -1.45 3.75
CA GLY A 306 13.77 -2.69 3.69
C GLY A 306 14.32 -3.09 5.06
N ALA A 307 14.88 -2.14 5.81
CA ALA A 307 15.37 -2.37 7.16
C ALA A 307 14.24 -2.83 8.12
N MET A 308 13.07 -2.21 8.02
CA MET A 308 11.89 -2.59 8.81
C MET A 308 11.45 -4.03 8.52
N VAL A 309 11.44 -4.45 7.24
CA VAL A 309 11.11 -5.83 6.86
C VAL A 309 12.12 -6.82 7.43
N ILE A 310 13.42 -6.50 7.34
CA ILE A 310 14.47 -7.34 7.91
C ILE A 310 14.29 -7.48 9.43
N LEU A 311 13.98 -6.40 10.14
CA LEU A 311 13.72 -6.43 11.56
C LEU A 311 12.44 -7.23 11.89
N ALA A 312 11.36 -7.01 11.14
CA ALA A 312 10.08 -7.72 11.35
C ALA A 312 10.20 -9.24 11.15
N LEU A 313 11.00 -9.67 10.18
CA LEU A 313 11.27 -11.09 9.92
C LEU A 313 12.35 -11.67 10.84
N GLY A 314 13.39 -10.89 11.13
CA GLY A 314 14.56 -11.33 11.88
C GLY A 314 14.29 -11.51 13.38
N LEU A 315 13.53 -10.59 14.00
CA LEU A 315 13.25 -10.65 15.43
C LEU A 315 12.51 -11.94 15.87
N PRO A 316 11.46 -12.41 15.19
CA PRO A 316 10.83 -13.68 15.51
C PRO A 316 11.74 -14.89 15.27
N ALA A 317 12.57 -14.86 14.21
CA ALA A 317 13.49 -15.94 13.88
C ALA A 317 14.59 -16.09 14.96
N LEU A 318 15.14 -14.97 15.45
CA LEU A 318 16.13 -14.96 16.52
C LEU A 318 15.56 -15.48 17.86
N LYS A 319 14.28 -15.23 18.15
CA LYS A 319 13.61 -15.76 19.36
C LYS A 319 13.41 -17.27 19.26
N ARG A 320 12.97 -17.79 18.11
CA ARG A 320 12.80 -19.24 17.89
C ARG A 320 14.12 -20.01 17.97
N GLY A 321 15.18 -19.50 17.37
CA GLY A 321 16.52 -20.11 17.44
C GLY A 321 17.13 -20.13 18.85
N LYS A 322 16.70 -19.23 19.76
CA LYS A 322 17.07 -19.29 21.18
C LYS A 322 16.31 -20.38 21.93
N GLU A 323 15.03 -20.58 21.65
CA GLU A 323 14.23 -21.64 22.29
C GLU A 323 14.70 -23.04 21.89
N GLU A 324 15.02 -23.27 20.61
CA GLU A 324 15.59 -24.54 20.16
C GLU A 324 16.97 -24.83 20.76
N ARG A 325 17.85 -23.83 20.89
CA ARG A 325 19.17 -24.00 21.53
C ARG A 325 19.05 -24.23 23.03
N PHE A 326 17.99 -23.77 23.70
CA PHE A 326 17.76 -24.01 25.12
C PHE A 326 17.25 -25.45 25.35
N HIS A 327 16.42 -25.96 24.42
CA HIS A 327 15.96 -27.36 24.51
C HIS A 327 17.06 -28.38 24.22
N LEU A 328 18.06 -28.05 23.39
CA LEU A 328 19.19 -28.92 23.08
C LEU A 328 20.33 -28.90 24.17
N ARG A 329 20.29 -27.95 25.10
CA ARG A 329 21.24 -27.86 26.21
C ARG A 329 20.72 -28.46 27.53
N GLY A 330 19.50 -28.93 27.54
CA GLY A 330 18.82 -29.54 28.68
C GLY A 330 18.70 -31.08 28.58
N ILE A 331 19.41 -31.69 27.62
CA ILE A 331 19.65 -33.13 27.51
C ILE A 331 21.17 -33.32 27.67
#